data_91771c3df6337ac5b70e11530d988f2b
#
_entry.id   91771c3df6337ac5b70e11530d988f2b
#
_cell.length_a   1.000
_cell.length_b   1.000
_cell.length_c   1.000
_cell.angle_alpha   90.00
_cell.angle_beta   90.00
_cell.angle_gamma   90.00
#
_symmetry.space_group_name_H-M   'P 1'
#
loop_
_entity.id
_entity.type
_entity.pdbx_description
1 polymer ?
#
loop_
_entity_poly.entity_id
_entity_poly.type
_entity_poly.pdbx_seq_one_letter_code
_entity_poly.pdbx_strand_id
1 'polypeptide(L)'
;MDSKRGLPVLALFQSDGQTIDIKTRNIGAWEPLEFDIRRYYNDDRIYEILAEIRPQVIISIGENSQWNNLLNLPFEDRRKWISFQEDANPIEIGEAAYRVFINAAVLREDRVPLISVFTPVYRIGEKLLRPYTSLLHSSYNNWEWVIYDDSDDNDETWNMLVELSKSDHRIKIFRGKQNSGRVGETKFYAANLCQGQILLELDHDDQLTENALQMISKAYLKFPDAGFYYTDCTEVYEENGKCVVYGDGFAMGYGKYKVDWYKDRSYLTHISCNINPRTIRHIVGVPNHIRAWRADVYKDIHGHSTLLGVCDDYEIIIRTFLKTKFVRIAHLGYIQWMNAGGDNTQNYRRQEIQRLVRFVRERYDRAIHDRFIELGVQDDAWSDDLGWSSLLWTAKPDIENFVNYIWDPLLDD
;
A
#
# COMPACT_ATOMS: atom_id res chain seq x y z
N MET A 1 30.25 -5.50 -34.87
CA MET A 1 28.76 -5.58 -34.78
C MET A 1 28.45 -6.87 -34.08
N ASP A 2 27.68 -6.86 -33.01
CA ASP A 2 27.15 -7.99 -32.21
C ASP A 2 27.64 -8.12 -30.76
N SER A 3 28.04 -7.02 -30.10
CA SER A 3 28.34 -7.08 -28.64
C SER A 3 27.10 -6.91 -27.74
N LYS A 4 25.88 -6.71 -28.30
CA LYS A 4 24.64 -6.46 -27.50
C LYS A 4 23.70 -7.67 -27.38
N ARG A 5 24.07 -8.83 -27.91
CA ARG A 5 23.27 -10.04 -27.73
C ARG A 5 23.35 -10.51 -26.28
N GLY A 6 22.24 -10.41 -25.55
CA GLY A 6 22.10 -10.89 -24.17
C GLY A 6 22.00 -9.80 -23.10
N LEU A 7 22.18 -8.53 -23.46
CA LEU A 7 21.93 -7.44 -22.51
C LEU A 7 20.44 -7.24 -22.27
N PRO A 8 20.03 -6.91 -21.02
CA PRO A 8 18.65 -6.58 -20.74
C PRO A 8 18.23 -5.30 -21.48
N VAL A 9 17.03 -5.32 -22.06
CA VAL A 9 16.49 -4.20 -22.83
C VAL A 9 15.85 -3.20 -21.89
N LEU A 10 16.26 -1.93 -22.01
CA LEU A 10 15.69 -0.79 -21.32
C LEU A 10 14.97 0.11 -22.34
N ALA A 11 13.67 0.28 -22.21
CA ALA A 11 12.89 1.25 -22.97
C ALA A 11 12.92 2.61 -22.27
N LEU A 12 13.47 3.63 -22.93
CA LEU A 12 13.58 4.98 -22.40
C LEU A 12 12.67 5.92 -23.19
N PHE A 13 11.64 6.42 -22.55
CA PHE A 13 10.72 7.43 -23.07
C PHE A 13 11.12 8.82 -22.54
N GLN A 14 11.27 9.80 -23.39
CA GLN A 14 11.69 11.16 -23.05
C GLN A 14 10.78 12.20 -23.71
N SER A 15 10.49 13.30 -23.02
CA SER A 15 9.68 14.40 -23.54
C SER A 15 10.44 15.26 -24.54
N ASP A 16 11.76 15.33 -24.43
CA ASP A 16 12.61 16.10 -25.32
C ASP A 16 13.72 15.26 -25.97
N GLY A 17 14.44 15.86 -26.94
CA GLY A 17 15.51 15.22 -27.69
C GLY A 17 16.87 15.17 -26.95
N GLN A 18 16.95 15.55 -25.68
CA GLN A 18 18.22 15.50 -24.94
C GLN A 18 18.62 14.04 -24.67
N THR A 19 19.85 13.72 -25.02
CA THR A 19 20.39 12.38 -24.77
C THR A 19 20.93 12.30 -23.35
N ILE A 20 20.19 11.62 -22.46
CA ILE A 20 20.66 11.31 -21.11
C ILE A 20 21.55 10.07 -21.20
N ASP A 21 22.81 10.20 -20.79
CA ASP A 21 23.76 9.09 -20.70
C ASP A 21 23.54 8.36 -19.37
N ILE A 22 22.65 7.35 -19.39
CA ILE A 22 22.36 6.54 -18.21
C ILE A 22 23.61 5.80 -17.78
N LYS A 23 24.15 6.15 -16.62
CA LYS A 23 25.37 5.56 -16.06
C LYS A 23 25.04 4.63 -14.91
N THR A 24 25.37 3.36 -15.06
CA THR A 24 25.40 2.43 -13.96
C THR A 24 26.74 2.51 -13.22
N ARG A 25 26.71 2.56 -11.90
CA ARG A 25 27.90 2.46 -11.05
C ARG A 25 28.03 1.05 -10.50
N ASN A 26 29.23 0.71 -10.06
CA ASN A 26 29.44 -0.46 -9.21
C ASN A 26 28.65 -0.29 -7.92
N ILE A 27 27.71 -1.19 -7.67
CA ILE A 27 26.97 -1.26 -6.40
C ILE A 27 27.64 -2.34 -5.56
N GLY A 28 28.50 -1.92 -4.66
CA GLY A 28 29.30 -2.84 -3.83
C GLY A 28 30.34 -3.62 -4.66
N ALA A 29 30.34 -4.96 -4.55
CA ALA A 29 31.26 -5.85 -5.25
C ALA A 29 30.81 -6.27 -6.67
N TRP A 30 29.68 -5.74 -7.16
CA TRP A 30 29.10 -6.12 -8.44
C TRP A 30 29.61 -5.21 -9.57
N GLU A 31 29.92 -5.81 -10.71
CA GLU A 31 30.21 -5.05 -11.91
C GLU A 31 28.99 -4.24 -12.40
N PRO A 32 29.20 -3.08 -13.07
CA PRO A 32 28.10 -2.30 -13.61
C PRO A 32 27.28 -3.13 -14.60
N LEU A 33 25.97 -3.15 -14.44
CA LEU A 33 25.08 -3.77 -15.39
C LEU A 33 24.92 -2.85 -16.61
N GLU A 34 25.21 -3.36 -17.79
CA GLU A 34 24.93 -2.69 -19.05
C GLU A 34 23.52 -3.03 -19.55
N PHE A 35 22.84 -2.04 -20.12
CA PHE A 35 21.55 -2.19 -20.77
C PHE A 35 21.63 -1.94 -22.28
N ASP A 36 20.84 -2.66 -23.05
CA ASP A 36 20.48 -2.28 -24.41
C ASP A 36 19.41 -1.18 -24.36
N ILE A 37 19.85 0.10 -24.33
CA ILE A 37 18.96 1.25 -24.15
C ILE A 37 18.31 1.63 -25.47
N ARG A 38 17.00 1.50 -25.57
CA ARG A 38 16.18 1.91 -26.70
C ARG A 38 15.40 3.16 -26.36
N ARG A 39 15.64 4.24 -27.11
CA ARG A 39 15.14 5.60 -26.83
C ARG A 39 13.96 5.94 -27.71
N TYR A 40 12.95 6.53 -27.11
CA TYR A 40 11.73 6.96 -27.76
C TYR A 40 11.41 8.39 -27.31
N TYR A 41 11.17 9.28 -28.28
CA TYR A 41 10.92 10.70 -28.03
C TYR A 41 9.51 11.01 -28.48
N ASN A 42 8.67 11.49 -27.57
CA ASN A 42 7.28 11.89 -27.85
C ASN A 42 6.51 10.87 -28.73
N ASP A 43 6.78 9.59 -28.57
CA ASP A 43 6.14 8.53 -29.35
C ASP A 43 4.84 8.11 -28.63
N ASP A 44 3.72 8.12 -29.34
CA ASP A 44 2.40 7.77 -28.86
C ASP A 44 2.08 6.27 -28.99
N ARG A 45 2.91 5.50 -29.71
CA ARG A 45 2.75 4.06 -29.94
C ARG A 45 3.34 3.21 -28.81
N ILE A 46 3.16 3.64 -27.57
CA ILE A 46 3.80 3.01 -26.40
C ILE A 46 3.49 1.50 -26.32
N TYR A 47 2.22 1.12 -26.50
CA TYR A 47 1.84 -0.30 -26.41
C TYR A 47 2.45 -1.17 -27.51
N GLU A 48 2.52 -0.65 -28.73
CA GLU A 48 3.14 -1.35 -29.87
C GLU A 48 4.63 -1.55 -29.65
N ILE A 49 5.30 -0.47 -29.21
CA ILE A 49 6.73 -0.50 -28.87
C ILE A 49 6.99 -1.55 -27.78
N LEU A 50 6.27 -1.50 -26.67
CA LEU A 50 6.49 -2.41 -25.56
C LEU A 50 6.18 -3.88 -25.93
N ALA A 51 5.18 -4.11 -26.77
CA ALA A 51 4.85 -5.44 -27.28
C ALA A 51 5.95 -5.99 -28.19
N GLU A 52 6.57 -5.12 -29.02
CA GLU A 52 7.64 -5.48 -29.93
C GLU A 52 8.95 -5.78 -29.18
N ILE A 53 9.39 -4.88 -28.33
CA ILE A 53 10.73 -4.96 -27.68
C ILE A 53 10.77 -5.77 -26.40
N ARG A 54 9.62 -5.93 -25.73
CA ARG A 54 9.46 -6.66 -24.45
C ARG A 54 10.54 -6.30 -23.43
N PRO A 55 10.64 -5.03 -23.00
CA PRO A 55 11.74 -4.57 -22.16
C PRO A 55 11.67 -5.20 -20.77
N GLN A 56 12.83 -5.31 -20.13
CA GLN A 56 12.97 -5.68 -18.73
C GLN A 56 12.82 -4.48 -17.80
N VAL A 57 13.10 -3.27 -18.32
CA VAL A 57 12.96 -2.00 -17.60
C VAL A 57 12.31 -0.96 -18.52
N ILE A 58 11.40 -0.17 -18.00
CA ILE A 58 10.76 0.96 -18.68
C ILE A 58 11.04 2.21 -17.88
N ILE A 59 11.58 3.24 -18.52
CA ILE A 59 11.85 4.53 -17.88
C ILE A 59 11.14 5.61 -18.67
N SER A 60 10.45 6.53 -17.95
CA SER A 60 9.95 7.77 -18.51
C SER A 60 10.61 8.96 -17.81
N ILE A 61 11.00 10.00 -18.56
CA ILE A 61 11.68 11.19 -18.04
C ILE A 61 10.96 12.43 -18.51
N GLY A 62 10.58 13.30 -17.56
CA GLY A 62 9.86 14.53 -17.77
C GLY A 62 8.34 14.36 -17.73
N GLU A 63 7.59 15.40 -18.05
CA GLU A 63 6.13 15.41 -18.08
C GLU A 63 5.61 15.29 -19.52
N ASN A 64 4.89 14.21 -19.80
CA ASN A 64 4.19 14.08 -21.08
C ASN A 64 2.81 13.46 -20.84
N SER A 65 1.76 14.10 -21.36
CA SER A 65 0.38 13.61 -21.30
C SER A 65 0.20 12.22 -21.94
N GLN A 66 1.09 11.84 -22.85
CA GLN A 66 1.09 10.51 -23.49
C GLN A 66 1.50 9.40 -22.52
N TRP A 67 2.22 9.71 -21.44
CA TRP A 67 2.58 8.72 -20.41
C TRP A 67 1.41 8.31 -19.53
N ASN A 68 0.27 8.98 -19.63
CA ASN A 68 -0.99 8.45 -19.11
C ASN A 68 -1.28 7.05 -19.68
N ASN A 69 -0.76 6.75 -20.86
CA ASN A 69 -0.86 5.40 -21.45
C ASN A 69 -0.04 4.36 -20.68
N LEU A 70 1.10 4.75 -20.05
CA LEU A 70 1.87 3.85 -19.18
C LEU A 70 1.10 3.50 -17.90
N LEU A 71 0.18 4.35 -17.45
CA LEU A 71 -0.72 4.08 -16.34
C LEU A 71 -1.70 2.93 -16.63
N ASN A 72 -2.04 2.74 -17.90
CA ASN A 72 -2.97 1.71 -18.37
C ASN A 72 -2.27 0.41 -18.79
N LEU A 73 -0.94 0.31 -18.62
CA LEU A 73 -0.23 -0.94 -18.88
C LEU A 73 -0.78 -2.07 -18.00
N PRO A 74 -0.77 -3.31 -18.51
CA PRO A 74 -0.98 -4.49 -17.68
C PRO A 74 -0.08 -4.44 -16.44
N PHE A 75 -0.57 -4.92 -15.31
CA PHE A 75 0.14 -4.82 -14.03
C PHE A 75 1.57 -5.36 -14.11
N GLU A 76 1.79 -6.46 -14.83
CA GLU A 76 3.09 -7.09 -15.01
C GLU A 76 4.11 -6.21 -15.77
N ASP A 77 3.67 -5.43 -16.73
CA ASP A 77 4.53 -4.48 -17.44
C ASP A 77 4.70 -3.18 -16.67
N ARG A 78 3.68 -2.75 -15.95
CA ARG A 78 3.73 -1.56 -15.09
C ARG A 78 4.72 -1.71 -13.94
N ARG A 79 4.94 -2.91 -13.43
CA ARG A 79 5.98 -3.24 -12.43
C ARG A 79 7.39 -2.93 -12.89
N LYS A 80 7.61 -2.87 -14.19
CA LYS A 80 8.91 -2.59 -14.81
C LYS A 80 9.14 -1.11 -15.07
N TRP A 81 8.13 -0.28 -14.81
CA TRP A 81 8.15 1.15 -15.15
C TRP A 81 8.56 2.02 -13.97
N ILE A 82 9.47 2.97 -14.25
CA ILE A 82 9.92 4.03 -13.35
C ILE A 82 9.80 5.38 -14.06
N SER A 83 9.29 6.39 -13.36
CA SER A 83 9.21 7.76 -13.87
C SER A 83 10.18 8.68 -13.15
N PHE A 84 10.80 9.60 -13.88
CA PHE A 84 11.71 10.63 -13.38
C PHE A 84 11.34 11.99 -13.91
N GLN A 85 11.71 13.04 -13.17
CA GLN A 85 11.65 14.42 -13.64
C GLN A 85 12.77 14.69 -14.67
N GLU A 86 12.64 15.79 -15.44
CA GLU A 86 13.61 16.13 -16.51
C GLU A 86 15.03 16.39 -16.00
N ASP A 87 15.17 16.85 -14.76
CA ASP A 87 16.44 17.17 -14.12
C ASP A 87 17.08 16.01 -13.33
N ALA A 88 16.50 14.80 -13.44
CA ALA A 88 16.99 13.65 -12.70
C ALA A 88 18.43 13.28 -13.07
N ASN A 89 19.21 12.94 -12.05
CA ASN A 89 20.61 12.59 -12.21
C ASN A 89 20.75 11.26 -12.99
N PRO A 90 21.57 11.23 -14.07
CA PRO A 90 21.79 10.02 -14.87
C PRO A 90 22.25 8.79 -14.08
N ILE A 91 22.93 9.00 -12.95
CA ILE A 91 23.39 7.91 -12.06
C ILE A 91 22.22 7.34 -11.29
N GLU A 92 21.34 8.19 -10.74
CA GLU A 92 20.13 7.77 -10.02
C GLU A 92 19.18 6.98 -10.93
N ILE A 93 19.06 7.42 -12.20
CA ILE A 93 18.30 6.71 -13.22
C ILE A 93 18.90 5.30 -13.45
N GLY A 94 20.21 5.20 -13.57
CA GLY A 94 20.93 3.94 -13.76
C GLY A 94 20.77 2.99 -12.56
N GLU A 95 20.88 3.50 -11.34
CA GLU A 95 20.69 2.73 -10.11
C GLU A 95 19.26 2.22 -9.96
N ALA A 96 18.28 3.05 -10.30
CA ALA A 96 16.87 2.66 -10.28
C ALA A 96 16.55 1.61 -11.36
N ALA A 97 17.10 1.77 -12.58
CA ALA A 97 16.98 0.77 -13.63
C ALA A 97 17.57 -0.58 -13.20
N TYR A 98 18.75 -0.55 -12.57
CA TYR A 98 19.38 -1.75 -12.02
C TYR A 98 18.51 -2.42 -10.98
N ARG A 99 17.92 -1.65 -10.05
CA ARG A 99 17.01 -2.21 -9.01
C ARG A 99 15.79 -2.86 -9.60
N VAL A 100 15.12 -2.21 -10.57
CA VAL A 100 13.94 -2.80 -11.23
C VAL A 100 14.33 -4.10 -11.92
N PHE A 101 15.47 -4.13 -12.60
CA PHE A 101 15.95 -5.33 -13.25
C PHE A 101 16.27 -6.46 -12.26
N ILE A 102 17.00 -6.17 -11.19
CA ILE A 102 17.33 -7.15 -10.15
C ILE A 102 16.07 -7.61 -9.42
N ASN A 103 15.15 -6.71 -9.10
CA ASN A 103 13.88 -7.08 -8.49
C ASN A 103 13.08 -8.01 -9.42
N ALA A 104 13.05 -7.73 -10.72
CA ALA A 104 12.42 -8.61 -11.70
C ALA A 104 13.12 -9.98 -11.82
N ALA A 105 14.44 -10.04 -11.63
CA ALA A 105 15.20 -11.28 -11.59
C ALA A 105 15.02 -12.05 -10.28
N VAL A 106 15.04 -11.32 -9.14
CA VAL A 106 14.79 -11.87 -7.79
C VAL A 106 13.33 -12.32 -7.64
N LEU A 107 12.39 -11.69 -8.34
CA LEU A 107 11.00 -12.09 -8.42
C LEU A 107 10.80 -13.53 -8.92
N ARG A 108 11.68 -14.00 -9.79
CA ARG A 108 11.68 -15.41 -10.21
C ARG A 108 12.14 -16.35 -9.10
N GLU A 109 12.78 -15.82 -8.06
CA GLU A 109 13.30 -16.58 -6.94
C GLU A 109 12.52 -16.39 -5.64
N ASP A 110 11.51 -15.50 -5.59
CA ASP A 110 10.64 -15.16 -4.43
C ASP A 110 11.39 -14.86 -3.12
N ARG A 111 12.67 -14.46 -3.17
CA ARG A 111 13.52 -14.36 -1.97
C ARG A 111 13.51 -13.00 -1.28
N VAL A 112 13.30 -11.91 -2.01
CA VAL A 112 13.29 -10.55 -1.46
C VAL A 112 12.26 -9.70 -2.21
N PRO A 113 10.99 -9.72 -1.81
CA PRO A 113 9.94 -9.01 -2.54
C PRO A 113 10.12 -7.49 -2.48
N LEU A 114 9.88 -6.80 -3.59
CA LEU A 114 9.73 -5.34 -3.57
C LEU A 114 8.41 -5.00 -2.90
N ILE A 115 8.46 -4.13 -1.90
CA ILE A 115 7.27 -3.57 -1.26
C ILE A 115 7.02 -2.18 -1.84
N SER A 116 5.90 -2.01 -2.50
CA SER A 116 5.41 -0.70 -2.90
C SER A 116 4.54 -0.13 -1.78
N VAL A 117 5.02 0.90 -1.14
CA VAL A 117 4.21 1.71 -0.23
C VAL A 117 3.46 2.74 -1.06
N PHE A 118 2.14 2.80 -0.95
CA PHE A 118 1.34 3.79 -1.67
C PHE A 118 0.60 4.71 -0.71
N THR A 119 0.60 6.01 -1.05
CA THR A 119 0.05 7.07 -0.21
C THR A 119 -0.80 8.02 -1.04
N PRO A 120 -2.10 8.15 -0.75
CA PRO A 120 -2.91 9.24 -1.26
C PRO A 120 -2.57 10.52 -0.48
N VAL A 121 -2.41 11.65 -1.17
CA VAL A 121 -2.08 12.93 -0.54
C VAL A 121 -3.12 13.99 -0.89
N TYR A 122 -3.52 14.76 0.12
CA TYR A 122 -4.38 15.92 -0.04
C TYR A 122 -4.00 17.02 0.96
N ARG A 123 -3.44 18.13 0.49
CA ARG A 123 -3.10 19.36 1.26
C ARG A 123 -2.35 19.10 2.56
N ILE A 124 -1.33 18.22 2.55
CA ILE A 124 -0.75 17.67 3.77
C ILE A 124 0.29 18.56 4.45
N GLY A 125 1.06 19.34 3.68
CA GLY A 125 2.16 20.13 4.23
C GLY A 125 3.27 19.27 4.88
N GLU A 126 3.91 19.79 5.91
CA GLU A 126 5.07 19.17 6.55
C GLU A 126 4.78 17.82 7.22
N LYS A 127 3.51 17.46 7.44
CA LYS A 127 3.16 16.16 8.04
C LYS A 127 3.64 14.99 7.19
N LEU A 128 3.80 15.17 5.88
CA LEU A 128 4.34 14.17 4.95
C LEU A 128 5.77 13.73 5.31
N LEU A 129 6.53 14.54 6.05
CA LEU A 129 7.86 14.16 6.53
C LEU A 129 7.83 13.00 7.53
N ARG A 130 6.69 12.74 8.16
CA ARG A 130 6.53 11.64 9.12
C ARG A 130 6.58 10.26 8.44
N PRO A 131 5.72 9.95 7.46
CA PRO A 131 5.84 8.70 6.70
C PRO A 131 7.20 8.59 5.98
N TYR A 132 7.71 9.69 5.40
CA TYR A 132 9.03 9.70 4.77
C TYR A 132 10.13 9.27 5.74
N THR A 133 10.21 9.89 6.91
CA THR A 133 11.20 9.56 7.93
C THR A 133 11.08 8.10 8.39
N SER A 134 9.84 7.58 8.49
CA SER A 134 9.62 6.18 8.87
C SER A 134 10.14 5.19 7.83
N LEU A 135 9.98 5.51 6.55
CA LEU A 135 10.50 4.70 5.45
C LEU A 135 12.03 4.72 5.37
N LEU A 136 12.65 5.91 5.59
CA LEU A 136 14.11 6.03 5.64
C LEU A 136 14.75 5.20 6.75
N HIS A 137 14.09 5.09 7.90
CA HIS A 137 14.57 4.31 9.05
C HIS A 137 14.16 2.83 9.00
N SER A 138 13.48 2.40 7.94
CA SER A 138 13.10 1.00 7.81
C SER A 138 14.31 0.07 7.75
N SER A 139 14.26 -1.01 8.51
CA SER A 139 15.26 -2.10 8.44
C SER A 139 15.22 -2.88 7.12
N TYR A 140 14.17 -2.69 6.33
CA TYR A 140 13.98 -3.30 5.02
C TYR A 140 14.19 -2.28 3.91
N ASN A 141 15.15 -2.51 3.01
CA ASN A 141 15.56 -1.51 2.01
C ASN A 141 14.95 -1.70 0.62
N ASN A 142 14.31 -2.85 0.34
CA ASN A 142 13.73 -3.13 -0.97
C ASN A 142 12.29 -2.62 -1.07
N TRP A 143 12.13 -1.30 -1.03
CA TRP A 143 10.83 -0.64 -1.13
C TRP A 143 10.86 0.51 -2.14
N GLU A 144 9.69 0.86 -2.65
CA GLU A 144 9.40 2.11 -3.33
C GLU A 144 8.23 2.81 -2.62
N TRP A 145 8.18 4.13 -2.73
CA TRP A 145 7.08 4.94 -2.21
C TRP A 145 6.38 5.67 -3.34
N VAL A 146 5.15 5.27 -3.63
CA VAL A 146 4.31 5.83 -4.69
C VAL A 146 3.30 6.80 -4.06
N ILE A 147 3.45 8.08 -4.35
CA ILE A 147 2.62 9.14 -3.82
C ILE A 147 1.71 9.65 -4.95
N TYR A 148 0.42 9.70 -4.69
CA TYR A 148 -0.55 10.27 -5.61
C TYR A 148 -1.19 11.52 -4.99
N ASP A 149 -0.92 12.67 -5.60
CA ASP A 149 -1.40 13.97 -5.17
C ASP A 149 -2.79 14.27 -5.77
N ASP A 150 -3.75 14.47 -4.88
CA ASP A 150 -5.14 14.89 -5.21
C ASP A 150 -5.43 16.30 -4.71
N SER A 151 -4.37 17.08 -4.41
CA SER A 151 -4.50 18.43 -3.84
C SER A 151 -4.98 19.45 -4.88
N ASP A 152 -5.64 20.48 -4.37
CA ASP A 152 -6.15 21.65 -5.09
C ASP A 152 -5.70 22.95 -4.40
N ASP A 153 -4.42 23.02 -4.02
CA ASP A 153 -3.78 24.07 -3.22
C ASP A 153 -2.79 24.94 -4.01
N ASN A 154 -3.05 25.18 -5.29
CA ASN A 154 -2.20 25.97 -6.19
C ASN A 154 -0.75 25.44 -6.26
N ASP A 155 -0.60 24.12 -6.37
CA ASP A 155 0.69 23.40 -6.48
C ASP A 155 1.57 23.46 -5.21
N GLU A 156 1.08 23.88 -4.07
CA GLU A 156 1.88 23.93 -2.83
C GLU A 156 2.35 22.52 -2.44
N THR A 157 1.41 21.58 -2.32
CA THR A 157 1.73 20.16 -2.05
C THR A 157 2.59 19.56 -3.16
N TRP A 158 2.25 19.79 -4.43
CA TRP A 158 3.00 19.26 -5.55
C TRP A 158 4.47 19.70 -5.55
N ASN A 159 4.74 20.98 -5.33
CA ASN A 159 6.11 21.50 -5.28
C ASN A 159 6.92 20.86 -4.14
N MET A 160 6.30 20.65 -2.99
CA MET A 160 6.94 19.92 -1.88
C MET A 160 7.26 18.47 -2.26
N LEU A 161 6.34 17.77 -2.93
CA LEU A 161 6.56 16.40 -3.41
C LEU A 161 7.68 16.31 -4.45
N VAL A 162 7.79 17.30 -5.35
CA VAL A 162 8.89 17.39 -6.31
C VAL A 162 10.22 17.48 -5.59
N GLU A 163 10.35 18.38 -4.60
CA GLU A 163 11.58 18.47 -3.81
C GLU A 163 11.89 17.18 -3.04
N LEU A 164 10.87 16.55 -2.47
CA LEU A 164 11.03 15.29 -1.77
C LEU A 164 11.50 14.16 -2.71
N SER A 165 10.94 14.06 -3.91
CA SER A 165 11.30 13.03 -4.89
C SER A 165 12.74 13.15 -5.40
N LYS A 166 13.31 14.35 -5.35
CA LYS A 166 14.73 14.57 -5.69
C LYS A 166 15.68 14.02 -4.63
N SER A 167 15.22 13.86 -3.38
CA SER A 167 16.06 13.40 -2.28
C SER A 167 16.24 11.87 -2.24
N ASP A 168 15.29 11.11 -2.76
CA ASP A 168 15.35 9.64 -2.81
C ASP A 168 14.64 9.10 -4.07
N HIS A 169 15.42 8.46 -4.95
CA HIS A 169 14.93 7.86 -6.21
C HIS A 169 13.88 6.75 -6.03
N ARG A 170 13.69 6.23 -4.81
CA ARG A 170 12.62 5.29 -4.47
C ARG A 170 11.26 5.98 -4.36
N ILE A 171 11.23 7.29 -4.27
CA ILE A 171 10.02 8.10 -4.19
C ILE A 171 9.54 8.41 -5.61
N LYS A 172 8.30 8.06 -5.89
CA LYS A 172 7.62 8.31 -7.17
C LYS A 172 6.38 9.11 -6.91
N ILE A 173 6.24 10.22 -7.60
CA ILE A 173 5.15 11.16 -7.41
C ILE A 173 4.30 11.23 -8.66
N PHE A 174 2.99 11.27 -8.45
CA PHE A 174 1.99 11.38 -9.51
C PHE A 174 0.87 12.30 -9.06
N ARG A 175 0.17 12.89 -9.98
CA ARG A 175 -1.03 13.68 -9.69
C ARG A 175 -2.10 13.54 -10.76
N GLY A 176 -3.34 13.74 -10.34
CA GLY A 176 -4.50 13.84 -11.24
C GLY A 176 -4.54 15.18 -11.96
N LYS A 177 -5.36 15.26 -13.01
CA LYS A 177 -5.63 16.53 -13.70
C LYS A 177 -6.44 17.52 -12.85
N GLN A 178 -7.17 17.01 -11.88
CA GLN A 178 -8.01 17.77 -10.95
C GLN A 178 -8.26 16.95 -9.69
N ASN A 179 -8.63 17.61 -8.60
CA ASN A 179 -9.05 16.94 -7.37
C ASN A 179 -10.23 16.01 -7.65
N SER A 180 -10.12 14.76 -7.20
CA SER A 180 -11.17 13.75 -7.33
C SER A 180 -12.26 13.87 -6.25
N GLY A 181 -11.87 14.37 -5.06
CA GLY A 181 -12.71 14.42 -3.88
C GLY A 181 -13.04 13.04 -3.30
N ARG A 182 -12.32 11.99 -3.73
CA ARG A 182 -12.58 10.60 -3.33
C ARG A 182 -11.31 9.87 -2.96
N VAL A 183 -11.16 9.54 -1.69
CA VAL A 183 -9.97 8.85 -1.16
C VAL A 183 -9.76 7.50 -1.84
N GLY A 184 -10.83 6.70 -2.04
CA GLY A 184 -10.73 5.41 -2.71
C GLY A 184 -10.22 5.50 -4.14
N GLU A 185 -10.59 6.55 -4.90
CA GLU A 185 -10.10 6.81 -6.24
C GLU A 185 -8.60 7.13 -6.23
N THR A 186 -8.18 7.99 -5.31
CA THR A 186 -6.77 8.36 -5.15
C THR A 186 -5.91 7.15 -4.75
N LYS A 187 -6.38 6.34 -3.79
CA LYS A 187 -5.74 5.07 -3.41
C LYS A 187 -5.65 4.09 -4.58
N PHE A 188 -6.72 3.98 -5.38
CA PHE A 188 -6.73 3.14 -6.57
C PHE A 188 -5.63 3.54 -7.56
N TYR A 189 -5.52 4.83 -7.88
CA TYR A 189 -4.48 5.30 -8.80
C TYR A 189 -3.08 5.10 -8.22
N ALA A 190 -2.85 5.46 -6.96
CA ALA A 190 -1.56 5.24 -6.29
C ALA A 190 -1.13 3.77 -6.33
N ALA A 191 -2.00 2.86 -5.89
CA ALA A 191 -1.71 1.42 -5.87
C ALA A 191 -1.48 0.83 -7.27
N ASN A 192 -2.21 1.34 -8.27
CA ASN A 192 -2.05 0.89 -9.65
C ASN A 192 -0.74 1.35 -10.31
N LEU A 193 -0.05 2.33 -9.76
CA LEU A 193 1.27 2.79 -10.19
C LEU A 193 2.42 2.03 -9.52
N CYS A 194 2.12 1.21 -8.55
CA CYS A 194 3.07 0.39 -7.81
C CYS A 194 3.65 -0.74 -8.66
N GLN A 195 4.91 -1.08 -8.40
CA GLN A 195 5.68 -2.08 -9.16
C GLN A 195 6.04 -3.33 -8.32
N GLY A 196 5.83 -3.26 -7.00
CA GLY A 196 6.19 -4.32 -6.08
C GLY A 196 5.24 -5.52 -6.10
N GLN A 197 5.69 -6.61 -5.50
CA GLN A 197 4.89 -7.81 -5.24
C GLN A 197 3.94 -7.63 -4.08
N ILE A 198 4.25 -6.69 -3.20
CA ILE A 198 3.45 -6.35 -2.04
C ILE A 198 3.07 -4.88 -2.15
N LEU A 199 1.79 -4.58 -2.04
CA LEU A 199 1.24 -3.23 -2.01
C LEU A 199 0.85 -2.92 -0.57
N LEU A 200 1.43 -1.88 0.02
CA LEU A 200 1.19 -1.49 1.40
C LEU A 200 0.61 -0.07 1.44
N GLU A 201 -0.54 0.06 2.07
CA GLU A 201 -1.20 1.34 2.30
C GLU A 201 -0.54 2.07 3.48
N LEU A 202 -0.14 3.33 3.27
CA LEU A 202 0.36 4.23 4.29
C LEU A 202 -0.30 5.59 4.13
N ASP A 203 -1.00 6.04 5.14
CA ASP A 203 -1.61 7.36 5.14
C ASP A 203 -0.54 8.46 5.21
N HIS A 204 -0.86 9.63 4.67
CA HIS A 204 0.11 10.71 4.43
C HIS A 204 0.62 11.38 5.70
N ASP A 205 0.00 11.15 6.84
CA ASP A 205 0.32 11.74 8.14
C ASP A 205 0.67 10.70 9.22
N ASP A 206 0.77 9.42 8.85
CA ASP A 206 1.03 8.32 9.75
C ASP A 206 2.47 7.79 9.67
N GLN A 207 2.78 6.76 10.44
CA GLN A 207 4.14 6.25 10.61
C GLN A 207 4.17 4.72 10.66
N LEU A 208 5.13 4.11 9.95
CA LEU A 208 5.50 2.72 10.12
C LEU A 208 6.53 2.55 11.24
N THR A 209 6.52 1.42 11.92
CA THR A 209 7.65 1.04 12.78
C THR A 209 8.83 0.55 11.93
N GLU A 210 10.04 0.61 12.49
CA GLU A 210 11.28 0.27 11.78
C GLU A 210 11.27 -1.11 11.13
N ASN A 211 10.68 -2.11 11.80
CA ASN A 211 10.64 -3.49 11.33
C ASN A 211 9.37 -3.84 10.52
N ALA A 212 8.45 -2.90 10.31
CA ALA A 212 7.17 -3.17 9.70
C ALA A 212 7.28 -3.82 8.31
N LEU A 213 8.08 -3.23 7.42
CA LEU A 213 8.27 -3.75 6.07
C LEU A 213 8.97 -5.12 6.07
N GLN A 214 9.94 -5.32 6.96
CA GLN A 214 10.63 -6.61 7.08
C GLN A 214 9.69 -7.72 7.55
N MET A 215 8.81 -7.45 8.50
CA MET A 215 7.80 -8.41 8.97
C MET A 215 6.81 -8.76 7.87
N ILE A 216 6.32 -7.78 7.12
CA ILE A 216 5.44 -8.00 5.96
C ILE A 216 6.13 -8.87 4.92
N SER A 217 7.39 -8.59 4.59
CA SER A 217 8.19 -9.41 3.64
C SER A 217 8.34 -10.86 4.12
N LYS A 218 8.66 -11.08 5.40
CA LYS A 218 8.76 -12.42 5.99
C LYS A 218 7.42 -13.16 5.96
N ALA A 219 6.33 -12.48 6.32
CA ALA A 219 4.99 -13.07 6.28
C ALA A 219 4.56 -13.47 4.86
N TYR A 220 4.87 -12.62 3.86
CA TYR A 220 4.65 -12.91 2.44
C TYR A 220 5.32 -14.21 1.99
N LEU A 221 6.56 -14.44 2.43
CA LEU A 221 7.33 -15.65 2.08
C LEU A 221 6.85 -16.87 2.86
N LYS A 222 6.50 -16.69 4.15
CA LYS A 222 6.09 -17.77 5.04
C LYS A 222 4.69 -18.33 4.72
N PHE A 223 3.76 -17.47 4.24
CA PHE A 223 2.37 -17.82 3.98
C PHE A 223 2.02 -17.58 2.50
N PRO A 224 2.50 -18.44 1.58
CA PRO A 224 2.32 -18.23 0.14
C PRO A 224 0.86 -18.31 -0.33
N ASP A 225 -0.02 -18.94 0.44
CA ASP A 225 -1.45 -19.07 0.18
C ASP A 225 -2.30 -17.92 0.78
N ALA A 226 -1.65 -16.99 1.50
CA ALA A 226 -2.29 -15.79 2.00
C ALA A 226 -2.00 -14.58 1.10
N GLY A 227 -2.99 -13.74 0.89
CA GLY A 227 -2.89 -12.58 0.02
C GLY A 227 -3.05 -11.24 0.73
N PHE A 228 -3.22 -11.24 2.06
CA PHE A 228 -3.37 -10.03 2.85
C PHE A 228 -2.68 -10.15 4.20
N TYR A 229 -1.96 -9.10 4.57
CA TYR A 229 -1.14 -9.03 5.78
C TYR A 229 -1.48 -7.78 6.57
N TYR A 230 -1.65 -7.92 7.89
CA TYR A 230 -1.94 -6.81 8.78
C TYR A 230 -1.22 -6.98 10.12
N THR A 231 -1.03 -5.87 10.84
CA THR A 231 -0.30 -5.84 12.11
C THR A 231 -1.18 -5.33 13.24
N ASP A 232 -0.65 -5.32 14.45
CA ASP A 232 -1.19 -4.50 15.52
C ASP A 232 -0.82 -3.03 15.28
N CYS A 233 -1.61 -2.09 15.78
CA CYS A 233 -1.41 -0.65 15.60
C CYS A 233 -1.66 0.13 16.89
N THR A 234 -1.23 1.38 16.93
CA THR A 234 -1.55 2.31 18.00
C THR A 234 -2.04 3.63 17.42
N GLU A 235 -2.93 4.28 18.13
CA GLU A 235 -3.41 5.63 17.80
C GLU A 235 -2.87 6.61 18.83
N VAL A 236 -2.36 7.76 18.39
CA VAL A 236 -1.68 8.74 19.22
C VAL A 236 -2.18 10.14 18.92
N TYR A 237 -2.56 10.91 19.93
CA TYR A 237 -2.94 12.30 19.75
C TYR A 237 -1.71 13.17 19.42
N GLU A 238 -1.76 13.93 18.34
CA GLU A 238 -0.67 14.82 17.93
C GLU A 238 -0.32 15.87 18.98
N GLU A 239 -1.34 16.44 19.66
CA GLU A 239 -1.16 17.58 20.56
C GLU A 239 -0.37 17.23 21.82
N ASN A 240 -0.45 16.00 22.29
CA ASN A 240 0.13 15.62 23.59
C ASN A 240 0.87 14.29 23.58
N GLY A 241 0.87 13.58 22.45
CA GLY A 241 1.55 12.30 22.29
C GLY A 241 0.93 11.15 23.10
N LYS A 242 -0.26 11.31 23.70
CA LYS A 242 -0.90 10.23 24.45
C LYS A 242 -1.58 9.25 23.53
N CYS A 243 -1.54 7.97 23.88
CA CYS A 243 -2.30 6.96 23.14
C CYS A 243 -3.80 7.14 23.33
N VAL A 244 -4.55 6.90 22.28
CA VAL A 244 -6.02 6.88 22.32
C VAL A 244 -6.46 5.60 23.02
N VAL A 245 -7.42 5.73 23.92
CA VAL A 245 -8.00 4.61 24.67
C VAL A 245 -9.50 4.59 24.47
N TYR A 246 -10.00 3.51 23.92
CA TYR A 246 -11.43 3.25 23.79
C TYR A 246 -11.96 2.55 25.04
N GLY A 247 -13.20 2.83 25.40
CA GLY A 247 -13.87 2.24 26.57
C GLY A 247 -14.20 0.75 26.43
N ASP A 248 -14.91 0.21 27.42
CA ASP A 248 -15.19 -1.23 27.55
C ASP A 248 -15.89 -1.89 26.36
N GLY A 249 -16.53 -1.11 25.50
CA GLY A 249 -17.15 -1.61 24.28
C GLY A 249 -16.27 -1.60 23.06
N PHE A 250 -14.98 -1.34 23.21
CA PHE A 250 -14.05 -1.25 22.07
C PHE A 250 -14.13 -2.47 21.16
N ALA A 251 -14.32 -2.22 19.88
CA ALA A 251 -14.49 -3.26 18.86
C ALA A 251 -15.49 -4.34 19.29
N MET A 252 -16.63 -3.94 19.89
CA MET A 252 -17.70 -4.83 20.36
C MET A 252 -17.20 -5.91 21.34
N GLY A 253 -16.23 -5.59 22.17
CA GLY A 253 -15.61 -6.49 23.13
C GLY A 253 -14.49 -7.38 22.55
N TYR A 254 -14.21 -7.32 21.25
CA TYR A 254 -13.05 -7.99 20.65
C TYR A 254 -11.76 -7.19 20.82
N GLY A 255 -11.87 -5.87 21.02
CA GLY A 255 -10.72 -4.99 21.20
C GLY A 255 -9.93 -5.29 22.46
N LYS A 256 -8.63 -5.38 22.33
CA LYS A 256 -7.68 -5.58 23.43
C LYS A 256 -6.48 -4.69 23.25
N TYR A 257 -5.75 -4.49 24.34
CA TYR A 257 -4.52 -3.70 24.35
C TYR A 257 -3.37 -4.52 24.91
N LYS A 258 -2.17 -4.18 24.45
CA LYS A 258 -0.90 -4.55 25.04
C LYS A 258 0.01 -3.32 25.14
N VAL A 259 1.09 -3.41 25.89
CA VAL A 259 2.12 -2.37 25.95
C VAL A 259 3.30 -2.81 25.13
N ASP A 260 3.63 -2.06 24.08
CA ASP A 260 4.83 -2.25 23.28
C ASP A 260 5.81 -1.09 23.50
N TRP A 261 7.11 -1.39 23.53
CA TRP A 261 8.16 -0.39 23.51
C TRP A 261 8.68 -0.20 22.09
N TYR A 262 8.66 1.06 21.64
CA TYR A 262 9.25 1.42 20.37
C TYR A 262 10.03 2.72 20.50
N LYS A 263 11.33 2.68 20.12
CA LYS A 263 12.29 3.77 20.42
C LYS A 263 12.27 4.09 21.91
N ASP A 264 12.09 5.34 22.28
CA ASP A 264 12.26 5.83 23.65
C ASP A 264 10.98 5.85 24.49
N ARG A 265 9.89 5.22 24.00
CA ARG A 265 8.60 5.27 24.71
C ARG A 265 7.79 3.99 24.60
N SER A 266 6.88 3.85 25.56
CA SER A 266 5.85 2.82 25.53
C SER A 266 4.62 3.32 24.77
N TYR A 267 3.99 2.41 24.03
CA TYR A 267 2.72 2.62 23.35
C TYR A 267 1.67 1.66 23.88
N LEU A 268 0.44 2.13 24.01
CA LEU A 268 -0.70 1.27 24.23
C LEU A 268 -1.19 0.79 22.87
N THR A 269 -0.82 -0.41 22.51
CA THR A 269 -1.06 -0.99 21.20
C THR A 269 -2.41 -1.71 21.15
N HIS A 270 -3.19 -1.41 20.14
CA HIS A 270 -4.40 -2.18 19.82
C HIS A 270 -4.00 -3.52 19.25
N ILE A 271 -4.40 -4.60 19.90
CA ILE A 271 -4.29 -5.95 19.36
C ILE A 271 -5.36 -6.08 18.26
N SER A 272 -4.92 -6.14 17.02
CA SER A 272 -5.83 -6.25 15.87
C SER A 272 -6.71 -7.51 15.97
N CYS A 273 -8.00 -7.33 15.75
CA CYS A 273 -8.96 -8.45 15.85
C CYS A 273 -8.71 -9.50 14.78
N ASN A 274 -8.97 -10.75 15.14
CA ASN A 274 -9.02 -11.84 14.17
C ASN A 274 -10.28 -11.76 13.32
N ILE A 275 -10.24 -12.34 12.15
CA ILE A 275 -11.37 -12.38 11.20
C ILE A 275 -12.29 -13.54 11.57
N ASN A 276 -13.50 -13.21 11.96
CA ASN A 276 -14.57 -14.16 12.23
C ASN A 276 -15.92 -13.62 11.69
N PRO A 277 -17.02 -14.39 11.74
CA PRO A 277 -18.30 -13.97 11.19
C PRO A 277 -18.83 -12.63 11.70
N ARG A 278 -18.49 -12.24 12.93
CA ARG A 278 -18.94 -10.98 13.55
C ARG A 278 -18.00 -9.83 13.25
N THR A 279 -16.69 -10.05 13.38
CA THR A 279 -15.71 -8.97 13.19
C THR A 279 -15.75 -8.41 11.79
N ILE A 280 -15.78 -9.26 10.76
CA ILE A 280 -15.81 -8.80 9.36
C ILE A 280 -17.09 -8.05 8.98
N ARG A 281 -18.21 -8.33 9.65
CA ARG A 281 -19.49 -7.67 9.36
C ARG A 281 -19.73 -6.40 10.15
N HIS A 282 -19.23 -6.34 11.37
CA HIS A 282 -19.70 -5.34 12.34
C HIS A 282 -18.63 -4.39 12.83
N ILE A 283 -17.36 -4.71 12.62
CA ILE A 283 -16.28 -3.86 13.08
C ILE A 283 -15.61 -3.22 11.88
N VAL A 284 -15.97 -1.97 11.61
CA VAL A 284 -15.35 -1.16 10.56
C VAL A 284 -13.89 -0.92 10.91
N GLY A 285 -12.99 -1.07 9.94
CA GLY A 285 -11.56 -0.93 10.20
C GLY A 285 -10.93 -2.16 10.88
N VAL A 286 -11.48 -3.35 10.68
CA VAL A 286 -10.84 -4.61 11.09
C VAL A 286 -10.51 -5.44 9.85
N PRO A 287 -9.21 -5.62 9.58
CA PRO A 287 -8.06 -5.02 10.28
C PRO A 287 -7.92 -3.52 10.01
N ASN A 288 -7.38 -2.76 10.99
CA ASN A 288 -7.12 -1.32 10.81
C ASN A 288 -5.84 -1.14 9.96
N HIS A 289 -4.69 -0.94 10.56
CA HIS A 289 -3.39 -0.81 9.88
C HIS A 289 -2.39 -1.81 10.49
N ILE A 290 -1.39 -2.26 9.76
CA ILE A 290 -1.05 -2.08 8.35
C ILE A 290 -2.09 -2.81 7.51
N ARG A 291 -2.28 -2.33 6.27
CA ARG A 291 -2.98 -3.05 5.23
C ARG A 291 -2.01 -3.30 4.08
N ALA A 292 -1.68 -4.57 3.86
CA ALA A 292 -0.76 -4.95 2.80
C ALA A 292 -1.30 -6.14 2.00
N TRP A 293 -1.28 -6.03 0.69
CA TRP A 293 -1.80 -7.03 -0.24
C TRP A 293 -0.68 -7.66 -1.06
N ARG A 294 -0.83 -8.92 -1.42
CA ARG A 294 -0.14 -9.42 -2.62
C ARG A 294 -0.68 -8.64 -3.83
N ALA A 295 0.22 -8.21 -4.70
CA ALA A 295 -0.14 -7.38 -5.84
C ALA A 295 -1.12 -8.07 -6.82
N ASP A 296 -0.98 -9.38 -7.01
CA ASP A 296 -1.90 -10.18 -7.81
C ASP A 296 -3.30 -10.24 -7.20
N VAL A 297 -3.40 -10.43 -5.88
CA VAL A 297 -4.69 -10.41 -5.16
C VAL A 297 -5.36 -9.04 -5.26
N TYR A 298 -4.60 -7.94 -5.05
CA TYR A 298 -5.13 -6.59 -5.18
C TYR A 298 -5.70 -6.32 -6.57
N LYS A 299 -5.00 -6.79 -7.62
CA LYS A 299 -5.46 -6.71 -9.01
C LYS A 299 -6.74 -7.54 -9.23
N ASP A 300 -6.78 -8.77 -8.74
CA ASP A 300 -7.90 -9.69 -8.92
C ASP A 300 -9.19 -9.17 -8.27
N ILE A 301 -9.07 -8.46 -7.14
CA ILE A 301 -10.21 -7.80 -6.51
C ILE A 301 -10.50 -6.39 -7.06
N HIS A 302 -9.83 -5.97 -8.12
CA HIS A 302 -9.97 -4.67 -8.78
C HIS A 302 -9.60 -3.45 -7.91
N GLY A 303 -8.79 -3.62 -6.86
CA GLY A 303 -8.30 -2.54 -6.02
C GLY A 303 -9.38 -1.77 -5.26
N HIS A 304 -9.06 -0.57 -4.78
CA HIS A 304 -10.01 0.32 -4.09
C HIS A 304 -11.14 0.79 -5.02
N SER A 305 -12.31 1.00 -4.46
CA SER A 305 -13.45 1.52 -5.22
C SER A 305 -13.24 2.99 -5.60
N THR A 306 -13.31 3.30 -6.88
CA THR A 306 -13.25 4.69 -7.37
C THR A 306 -14.57 5.45 -7.18
N LEU A 307 -15.61 4.79 -6.70
CA LEU A 307 -16.94 5.38 -6.52
C LEU A 307 -17.20 5.83 -5.08
N LEU A 308 -16.47 5.25 -4.11
CA LEU A 308 -16.70 5.54 -2.69
C LEU A 308 -15.87 6.74 -2.25
N GLY A 309 -16.54 7.73 -1.70
CA GLY A 309 -15.89 8.89 -1.11
C GLY A 309 -15.37 8.65 0.30
N VAL A 310 -15.91 7.63 1.00
CA VAL A 310 -15.50 7.11 2.30
C VAL A 310 -15.89 5.64 2.39
N CYS A 311 -15.44 4.91 3.41
CA CYS A 311 -15.74 3.50 3.62
C CYS A 311 -15.12 2.57 2.54
N ASP A 312 -14.20 3.09 1.75
CA ASP A 312 -13.44 2.36 0.74
C ASP A 312 -12.57 1.26 1.36
N ASP A 313 -12.05 1.52 2.55
CA ASP A 313 -11.24 0.61 3.35
C ASP A 313 -12.04 -0.61 3.83
N TYR A 314 -13.24 -0.43 4.35
CA TYR A 314 -14.10 -1.52 4.77
C TYR A 314 -14.54 -2.38 3.57
N GLU A 315 -14.91 -1.73 2.48
CA GLU A 315 -15.38 -2.40 1.27
C GLU A 315 -14.28 -3.26 0.63
N ILE A 316 -13.06 -2.74 0.51
CA ILE A 316 -11.94 -3.52 -0.04
C ILE A 316 -11.53 -4.67 0.89
N ILE A 317 -11.58 -4.51 2.21
CA ILE A 317 -11.28 -5.58 3.17
C ILE A 317 -12.25 -6.74 2.98
N ILE A 318 -13.56 -6.47 2.80
CA ILE A 318 -14.54 -7.53 2.53
C ILE A 318 -14.19 -8.25 1.23
N ARG A 319 -13.96 -7.54 0.11
CA ARG A 319 -13.59 -8.18 -1.16
C ARG A 319 -12.29 -8.97 -1.04
N THR A 320 -11.35 -8.49 -0.25
CA THR A 320 -10.11 -9.22 0.04
C THR A 320 -10.39 -10.52 0.79
N PHE A 321 -11.24 -10.47 1.82
CA PHE A 321 -11.64 -11.68 2.58
C PHE A 321 -12.31 -12.73 1.69
N LEU A 322 -13.17 -12.29 0.78
CA LEU A 322 -13.82 -13.20 -0.17
C LEU A 322 -12.84 -13.88 -1.12
N LYS A 323 -11.67 -13.28 -1.35
CA LYS A 323 -10.70 -13.78 -2.34
C LYS A 323 -9.57 -14.61 -1.72
N THR A 324 -9.07 -14.24 -0.53
CA THR A 324 -7.83 -14.79 -0.01
C THR A 324 -7.84 -14.99 1.51
N LYS A 325 -6.82 -15.65 2.02
CA LYS A 325 -6.57 -15.77 3.45
C LYS A 325 -5.80 -14.56 3.97
N PHE A 326 -5.99 -14.26 5.24
CA PHE A 326 -5.33 -13.16 5.95
C PHE A 326 -4.24 -13.69 6.88
N VAL A 327 -3.19 -12.89 7.08
CA VAL A 327 -2.18 -13.12 8.12
C VAL A 327 -2.18 -11.94 9.06
N ARG A 328 -2.45 -12.19 10.34
CA ARG A 328 -2.20 -11.24 11.40
C ARG A 328 -0.77 -11.41 11.91
N ILE A 329 0.02 -10.36 11.84
CA ILE A 329 1.34 -10.28 12.43
C ILE A 329 1.19 -9.66 13.81
N ALA A 330 1.44 -10.44 14.87
CA ALA A 330 1.19 -10.04 16.26
C ALA A 330 2.26 -9.07 16.80
N HIS A 331 2.51 -7.99 16.07
CA HIS A 331 3.52 -6.99 16.36
C HIS A 331 3.03 -5.58 16.02
N LEU A 332 3.49 -4.56 16.76
CA LEU A 332 3.22 -3.15 16.45
C LEU A 332 3.92 -2.78 15.14
N GLY A 333 3.15 -2.55 14.07
CA GLY A 333 3.67 -2.16 12.76
C GLY A 333 3.34 -0.73 12.36
N TYR A 334 2.32 -0.12 12.97
CA TYR A 334 1.75 1.15 12.53
C TYR A 334 1.39 2.07 13.69
N ILE A 335 1.72 3.34 13.54
CA ILE A 335 1.38 4.40 14.50
C ILE A 335 0.53 5.42 13.76
N GLN A 336 -0.75 5.44 14.07
CA GLN A 336 -1.71 6.39 13.54
C GLN A 336 -1.72 7.67 14.37
N TRP A 337 -1.56 8.82 13.73
CA TRP A 337 -1.55 10.11 14.40
C TRP A 337 -2.90 10.80 14.27
N MET A 338 -3.54 11.00 15.42
CA MET A 338 -4.88 11.56 15.51
C MET A 338 -4.83 13.04 15.76
N ASN A 339 -5.46 13.81 14.88
CA ASN A 339 -5.58 15.26 14.99
C ASN A 339 -6.86 15.62 15.76
N ALA A 340 -6.76 16.35 16.88
CA ALA A 340 -7.92 16.81 17.64
C ALA A 340 -8.71 17.95 16.95
N GLY A 341 -8.14 18.57 15.93
CA GLY A 341 -8.73 19.69 15.21
C GLY A 341 -9.97 19.41 14.38
N GLY A 342 -10.44 18.15 14.32
CA GLY A 342 -11.69 17.79 13.65
C GLY A 342 -11.55 17.46 12.16
N ASP A 343 -10.34 17.45 11.59
CA ASP A 343 -10.09 17.11 10.17
C ASP A 343 -10.12 15.59 9.91
N ASN A 344 -10.30 14.79 10.96
CA ASN A 344 -10.49 13.35 10.80
C ASN A 344 -11.81 13.06 10.09
N THR A 345 -11.70 12.44 8.93
CA THR A 345 -12.83 11.99 8.09
C THR A 345 -13.88 11.24 8.90
N GLN A 346 -13.48 10.45 9.89
CA GLN A 346 -14.36 9.70 10.79
C GLN A 346 -15.34 10.61 11.57
N ASN A 347 -14.90 11.77 12.03
CA ASN A 347 -15.72 12.70 12.78
C ASN A 347 -16.63 13.50 11.87
N TYR A 348 -16.05 14.00 10.77
CA TYR A 348 -16.75 14.91 9.85
C TYR A 348 -17.82 14.20 9.01
N ARG A 349 -17.56 12.96 8.54
CA ARG A 349 -18.45 12.19 7.67
C ARG A 349 -19.10 10.99 8.36
N ARG A 350 -19.18 10.99 9.69
CA ARG A 350 -19.65 9.85 10.48
C ARG A 350 -21.00 9.27 10.02
N GLN A 351 -21.98 10.11 9.73
CA GLN A 351 -23.30 9.65 9.30
C GLN A 351 -23.27 8.97 7.92
N GLU A 352 -22.46 9.50 7.02
CA GLU A 352 -22.26 8.93 5.69
C GLU A 352 -21.56 7.56 5.78
N ILE A 353 -20.49 7.49 6.58
CA ILE A 353 -19.77 6.24 6.86
C ILE A 353 -20.74 5.19 7.39
N GLN A 354 -21.57 5.51 8.40
CA GLN A 354 -22.52 4.56 8.97
C GLN A 354 -23.55 4.06 7.96
N ARG A 355 -24.02 4.91 7.04
CA ARG A 355 -24.94 4.50 5.97
C ARG A 355 -24.26 3.57 4.97
N LEU A 356 -23.07 3.93 4.53
CA LEU A 356 -22.30 3.13 3.57
C LEU A 356 -21.87 1.78 4.16
N VAL A 357 -21.46 1.73 5.42
CA VAL A 357 -21.13 0.48 6.12
C VAL A 357 -22.31 -0.50 6.10
N ARG A 358 -23.53 -0.02 6.38
CA ARG A 358 -24.74 -0.87 6.32
C ARG A 358 -24.96 -1.38 4.90
N PHE A 359 -24.91 -0.49 3.91
CA PHE A 359 -25.08 -0.84 2.51
C PHE A 359 -24.05 -1.86 2.04
N VAL A 360 -22.77 -1.65 2.36
CA VAL A 360 -21.67 -2.56 2.00
C VAL A 360 -21.90 -3.92 2.67
N ARG A 361 -22.22 -3.96 3.97
CA ARG A 361 -22.53 -5.20 4.67
C ARG A 361 -23.66 -5.97 4.00
N GLU A 362 -24.82 -5.33 3.80
CA GLU A 362 -25.99 -5.95 3.17
C GLU A 362 -25.67 -6.47 1.76
N ARG A 363 -24.87 -5.73 1.01
CA ARG A 363 -24.44 -6.09 -0.34
C ARG A 363 -23.63 -7.37 -0.38
N TYR A 364 -22.77 -7.60 0.61
CA TYR A 364 -21.82 -8.72 0.64
C TYR A 364 -22.21 -9.83 1.64
N ASP A 365 -23.25 -9.69 2.44
CA ASP A 365 -23.57 -10.59 3.55
C ASP A 365 -23.70 -12.06 3.11
N ARG A 366 -24.36 -12.32 1.99
CA ARG A 366 -24.46 -13.67 1.42
C ARG A 366 -23.11 -14.24 1.01
N ALA A 367 -22.27 -13.45 0.34
CA ALA A 367 -20.95 -13.88 -0.08
C ALA A 367 -20.02 -14.14 1.13
N ILE A 368 -20.13 -13.33 2.18
CA ILE A 368 -19.41 -13.54 3.45
C ILE A 368 -19.83 -14.88 4.08
N HIS A 369 -21.13 -15.16 4.14
CA HIS A 369 -21.64 -16.43 4.62
C HIS A 369 -21.06 -17.61 3.83
N ASP A 370 -21.23 -17.61 2.52
CA ASP A 370 -20.76 -18.68 1.65
C ASP A 370 -19.24 -18.90 1.83
N ARG A 371 -18.47 -17.82 2.01
CA ARG A 371 -17.03 -17.89 2.26
C ARG A 371 -16.67 -18.55 3.59
N PHE A 372 -17.38 -18.26 4.69
CA PHE A 372 -17.15 -18.95 5.96
C PHE A 372 -17.45 -20.44 5.86
N ILE A 373 -18.53 -20.81 5.18
CA ILE A 373 -18.85 -22.24 4.93
C ILE A 373 -17.73 -22.93 4.14
N GLU A 374 -17.19 -22.31 3.07
CA GLU A 374 -16.04 -22.82 2.33
C GLU A 374 -14.80 -23.02 3.21
N LEU A 375 -14.58 -22.13 4.18
CA LEU A 375 -13.47 -22.21 5.13
C LEU A 375 -13.72 -23.18 6.28
N GLY A 376 -14.89 -23.84 6.32
CA GLY A 376 -15.26 -24.80 7.36
C GLY A 376 -15.62 -24.16 8.69
N VAL A 377 -15.95 -22.87 8.71
CA VAL A 377 -16.35 -22.12 9.90
C VAL A 377 -17.85 -21.92 9.92
N GLN A 378 -18.48 -22.28 11.05
CA GLN A 378 -19.90 -21.99 11.26
C GLN A 378 -20.14 -20.48 11.34
N ASP A 379 -21.05 -19.97 10.53
CA ASP A 379 -21.43 -18.56 10.50
C ASP A 379 -22.60 -18.33 11.47
N ASP A 380 -22.29 -18.00 12.71
CA ASP A 380 -23.25 -17.69 13.77
C ASP A 380 -23.84 -16.27 13.67
N ALA A 381 -23.29 -15.43 12.78
CA ALA A 381 -23.77 -14.08 12.51
C ALA A 381 -24.61 -13.98 11.22
N TRP A 382 -24.83 -15.09 10.52
CA TRP A 382 -25.67 -15.14 9.32
C TRP A 382 -27.13 -14.85 9.65
N SER A 383 -27.71 -13.92 8.94
CA SER A 383 -29.11 -13.47 9.11
C SER A 383 -29.43 -12.82 10.45
N ASP A 384 -28.45 -12.63 11.33
CA ASP A 384 -28.65 -11.83 12.52
C ASP A 384 -28.96 -10.39 12.10
N ASP A 385 -30.20 -10.00 12.21
CA ASP A 385 -30.66 -8.61 12.14
C ASP A 385 -30.22 -7.84 13.39
N LEU A 386 -28.97 -8.09 13.75
CA LEU A 386 -28.27 -7.39 14.80
C LEU A 386 -27.97 -6.00 14.28
N GLY A 387 -29.02 -5.22 14.13
CA GLY A 387 -28.86 -3.78 14.20
C GLY A 387 -27.93 -3.51 15.37
N TRP A 388 -27.38 -2.36 15.50
CA TRP A 388 -26.55 -1.88 16.61
C TRP A 388 -27.21 -2.09 17.99
N SER A 389 -27.77 -3.28 18.22
CA SER A 389 -28.48 -3.62 19.44
C SER A 389 -27.48 -3.96 20.54
N SER A 390 -27.81 -3.60 21.74
CA SER A 390 -27.07 -3.84 22.97
C SER A 390 -26.64 -5.31 23.19
N LEU A 391 -27.20 -6.25 22.45
CA LEU A 391 -26.89 -7.68 22.55
C LEU A 391 -25.48 -8.04 22.04
N LEU A 392 -24.93 -7.29 21.08
CA LEU A 392 -23.57 -7.51 20.62
C LEU A 392 -22.52 -7.21 21.70
N TRP A 393 -22.80 -6.29 22.60
CA TRP A 393 -21.92 -5.89 23.71
C TRP A 393 -21.81 -6.91 24.82
N THR A 394 -22.74 -7.86 24.89
CA THR A 394 -22.82 -8.90 25.94
C THR A 394 -22.30 -10.26 25.48
N ALA A 395 -22.12 -10.46 24.17
CA ALA A 395 -21.59 -11.70 23.64
C ALA A 395 -20.09 -11.82 23.98
N LYS A 396 -19.72 -12.87 24.69
CA LYS A 396 -18.30 -13.21 24.84
C LYS A 396 -17.74 -13.51 23.45
N PRO A 397 -16.65 -12.84 23.03
CA PRO A 397 -16.02 -13.15 21.76
C PRO A 397 -15.62 -14.61 21.72
N ASP A 398 -16.09 -15.37 20.73
CA ASP A 398 -15.55 -16.69 20.44
C ASP A 398 -14.18 -16.52 19.80
N ILE A 399 -13.13 -16.71 20.61
CA ILE A 399 -11.75 -16.47 20.21
C ILE A 399 -11.23 -17.64 19.35
N GLU A 400 -11.90 -18.80 19.39
CA GLU A 400 -11.41 -20.02 18.73
C GLU A 400 -11.92 -20.18 17.29
N ASN A 401 -12.96 -19.47 16.92
CA ASN A 401 -13.62 -19.61 15.63
C ASN A 401 -13.23 -18.50 14.64
N PHE A 402 -11.96 -18.45 14.23
CA PHE A 402 -11.45 -17.48 13.28
C PHE A 402 -10.69 -18.14 12.11
N VAL A 403 -10.54 -17.43 11.01
CA VAL A 403 -10.06 -17.97 9.72
C VAL A 403 -8.75 -17.36 9.21
N ASN A 404 -8.10 -16.51 9.98
CA ASN A 404 -6.80 -15.96 9.62
C ASN A 404 -5.64 -16.70 10.28
N TYR A 405 -4.47 -16.66 9.64
CA TYR A 405 -3.23 -17.03 10.29
C TYR A 405 -2.86 -15.99 11.35
N ILE A 406 -2.28 -16.44 12.46
CA ILE A 406 -1.63 -15.58 13.44
C ILE A 406 -0.16 -15.94 13.46
N TRP A 407 0.70 -14.95 13.29
CA TRP A 407 2.13 -15.12 13.33
C TRP A 407 2.76 -14.07 14.25
N ASP A 408 3.54 -14.55 15.21
CA ASP A 408 4.36 -13.71 16.08
C ASP A 408 5.82 -13.82 15.63
N PRO A 409 6.38 -12.78 15.01
CA PRO A 409 7.74 -12.79 14.49
C PRO A 409 8.81 -12.86 15.59
N LEU A 410 8.45 -12.64 16.85
CA LEU A 410 9.39 -12.73 17.98
C LEU A 410 9.51 -14.15 18.55
N LEU A 411 8.56 -15.03 18.23
CA LEU A 411 8.54 -16.42 18.71
C LEU A 411 9.06 -17.41 17.64
N ASP A 412 9.24 -16.94 16.42
CA ASP A 412 9.67 -17.73 15.27
C ASP A 412 11.09 -17.30 14.85
N ASP A 413 12.10 -17.90 15.43
CA ASP A 413 13.50 -17.84 14.98
C ASP A 413 13.80 -18.90 13.89
#